data_c3a8437df6e3a93319490735f0b7f67e
#
_entry.id   c3a8437df6e3a93319490735f0b7f67e
#
_cell.length_a   1.000
_cell.length_b   1.000
_cell.length_c   1.000
_cell.angle_alpha   90.00
_cell.angle_beta   90.00
_cell.angle_gamma   90.00
#
_symmetry.space_group_name_H-M   'P 1'
#
loop_
_entity.id
_entity.type
_entity.pdbx_description
1 polymer ?
#
loop_
_entity_poly.entity_id
_entity_poly.type
_entity_poly.pdbx_seq_one_letter_code
_entity_poly.pdbx_strand_id
1 'polypeptide(L)'
;PRSAYEVATRFPNLGLRMQEHARRAKSCAERLAELGASVIYPGLASHPDYSLHRELANRGYGAGGLLAVDLGSAERANRFMEHLQNKEDFGYMAVSLGFSDTLMSASASSTSSELDEQALLRAGISPGLVRLSIGYTGLLEDRLEQLERGWRAATG
;
A
#
# COMPACT_ATOMS: atom_id res chain seq x y z
N PRO A 1 32.19 -4.57 -7.17
CA PRO A 1 32.33 -5.82 -6.40
C PRO A 1 31.38 -5.92 -5.22
N ARG A 2 31.33 -4.92 -4.28
CA ARG A 2 30.46 -5.02 -3.09
C ARG A 2 28.97 -5.04 -3.47
N SER A 3 28.51 -4.11 -4.32
CA SER A 3 27.11 -4.05 -4.76
C SER A 3 26.69 -5.33 -5.51
N ALA A 4 27.57 -5.89 -6.34
CA ALA A 4 27.31 -7.14 -7.03
C ALA A 4 27.16 -8.33 -6.06
N TYR A 5 27.99 -8.39 -5.03
CA TYR A 5 27.88 -9.38 -3.96
C TYR A 5 26.57 -9.24 -3.18
N GLU A 6 26.19 -8.01 -2.79
CA GLU A 6 24.94 -7.75 -2.08
C GLU A 6 23.70 -8.14 -2.91
N VAL A 7 23.71 -7.85 -4.22
CA VAL A 7 22.64 -8.30 -5.12
C VAL A 7 22.61 -9.82 -5.21
N ALA A 8 23.76 -10.48 -5.46
CA ALA A 8 23.84 -11.92 -5.60
C ALA A 8 23.38 -12.67 -4.34
N THR A 9 23.63 -12.13 -3.14
CA THR A 9 23.21 -12.75 -1.88
C THR A 9 21.73 -12.53 -1.54
N ARG A 10 21.12 -11.43 -2.03
CA ARG A 10 19.72 -11.08 -1.76
C ARG A 10 18.74 -11.55 -2.84
N PHE A 11 19.24 -11.76 -4.06
CA PHE A 11 18.42 -12.15 -5.20
C PHE A 11 17.73 -13.52 -5.05
N PRO A 12 18.36 -14.57 -4.51
CA PRO A 12 17.73 -15.88 -4.41
C PRO A 12 16.43 -15.92 -3.61
N ASN A 13 16.24 -15.02 -2.63
CA ASN A 13 15.03 -14.96 -1.83
C ASN A 13 14.03 -13.90 -2.32
N LEU A 14 14.27 -13.24 -3.46
CA LEU A 14 13.39 -12.22 -3.99
C LEU A 14 11.98 -12.75 -4.23
N GLY A 15 11.86 -13.92 -4.84
CA GLY A 15 10.56 -14.54 -5.11
C GLY A 15 9.72 -14.73 -3.85
N LEU A 16 10.33 -15.25 -2.78
CA LEU A 16 9.65 -15.45 -1.49
C LEU A 16 9.18 -14.13 -0.89
N ARG A 17 10.01 -13.08 -0.92
CA ARG A 17 9.64 -11.76 -0.43
C ARG A 17 8.49 -11.16 -1.23
N MET A 18 8.54 -11.25 -2.56
CA MET A 18 7.49 -10.71 -3.43
C MET A 18 6.16 -11.43 -3.24
N GLN A 19 6.17 -12.75 -3.03
CA GLN A 19 4.97 -13.50 -2.70
C GLN A 19 4.36 -13.05 -1.38
N GLU A 20 5.19 -12.85 -0.35
CA GLU A 20 4.71 -12.41 0.96
C GLU A 20 4.19 -10.97 0.95
N HIS A 21 4.88 -10.03 0.26
CA HIS A 21 4.36 -8.69 0.01
C HIS A 21 2.97 -8.73 -0.65
N ALA A 22 2.82 -9.53 -1.71
CA ALA A 22 1.56 -9.62 -2.44
C ALA A 22 0.45 -10.27 -1.61
N ARG A 23 0.75 -11.32 -0.86
CA ARG A 23 -0.20 -11.99 0.04
C ARG A 23 -0.74 -11.01 1.09
N ARG A 24 0.15 -10.28 1.77
CA ARG A 24 -0.22 -9.30 2.79
C ARG A 24 -0.96 -8.11 2.21
N ALA A 25 -0.51 -7.58 1.07
CA ALA A 25 -1.20 -6.48 0.41
C ALA A 25 -2.62 -6.85 0.01
N LYS A 26 -2.85 -8.08 -0.47
CA LYS A 26 -4.19 -8.58 -0.75
C LYS A 26 -5.06 -8.62 0.50
N SER A 27 -4.56 -9.17 1.61
CA SER A 27 -5.32 -9.23 2.87
C SER A 27 -5.63 -7.83 3.42
N CYS A 28 -4.69 -6.88 3.32
CA CYS A 28 -4.93 -5.49 3.70
C CYS A 28 -5.98 -4.82 2.81
N ALA A 29 -5.91 -5.05 1.50
CA ALA A 29 -6.87 -4.50 0.53
C ALA A 29 -8.29 -5.06 0.77
N GLU A 30 -8.41 -6.37 1.01
CA GLU A 30 -9.68 -7.03 1.36
C GLU A 30 -10.25 -6.47 2.66
N ARG A 31 -9.44 -6.35 3.72
CA ARG A 31 -9.87 -5.80 5.01
C ARG A 31 -10.34 -4.35 4.88
N LEU A 32 -9.61 -3.50 4.18
CA LEU A 32 -10.03 -2.11 3.94
C LEU A 32 -11.34 -2.04 3.14
N ALA A 33 -11.50 -2.88 2.12
CA ALA A 33 -12.72 -2.95 1.33
C ALA A 33 -13.93 -3.41 2.17
N GLU A 34 -13.76 -4.38 3.07
CA GLU A 34 -14.77 -4.82 4.04
C GLU A 34 -15.21 -3.70 4.98
N LEU A 35 -14.30 -2.78 5.32
CA LEU A 35 -14.57 -1.58 6.13
C LEU A 35 -15.23 -0.43 5.33
N GLY A 36 -15.50 -0.65 4.03
CA GLY A 36 -16.12 0.34 3.15
C GLY A 36 -15.15 1.36 2.55
N ALA A 37 -13.84 1.10 2.63
CA ALA A 37 -12.85 1.97 2.02
C ALA A 37 -12.85 1.87 0.48
N SER A 38 -12.57 3.00 -0.19
CA SER A 38 -12.27 3.02 -1.62
C SER A 38 -10.82 2.55 -1.84
N VAL A 39 -10.64 1.31 -2.27
CA VAL A 39 -9.33 0.66 -2.42
C VAL A 39 -9.01 0.43 -3.88
N ILE A 40 -7.80 0.79 -4.29
CA ILE A 40 -7.24 0.52 -5.62
C ILE A 40 -6.17 -0.56 -5.46
N TYR A 41 -6.49 -1.78 -5.88
CA TYR A 41 -5.57 -2.91 -5.88
C TYR A 41 -5.97 -3.95 -6.95
N PRO A 42 -5.13 -4.21 -7.97
CA PRO A 42 -5.48 -5.11 -9.07
C PRO A 42 -5.78 -6.56 -8.66
N GLY A 43 -5.40 -6.94 -7.45
CA GLY A 43 -5.69 -8.26 -6.88
C GLY A 43 -7.10 -8.41 -6.28
N LEU A 44 -7.89 -7.34 -6.18
CA LEU A 44 -9.30 -7.40 -5.77
C LEU A 44 -10.19 -7.71 -6.96
N ALA A 45 -11.16 -8.61 -6.78
CA ALA A 45 -12.12 -8.98 -7.83
C ALA A 45 -12.99 -7.80 -8.31
N SER A 46 -13.14 -6.77 -7.48
CA SER A 46 -13.85 -5.53 -7.81
C SER A 46 -13.04 -4.54 -8.66
N HIS A 47 -11.73 -4.77 -8.83
CA HIS A 47 -10.89 -3.88 -9.64
C HIS A 47 -11.20 -4.05 -11.13
N PRO A 48 -11.35 -2.96 -11.93
CA PRO A 48 -11.70 -3.06 -13.34
C PRO A 48 -10.72 -3.92 -14.15
N ASP A 49 -9.43 -3.87 -13.84
CA ASP A 49 -8.39 -4.62 -14.55
C ASP A 49 -8.06 -5.98 -13.89
N TYR A 50 -8.90 -6.49 -12.98
CA TYR A 50 -8.64 -7.76 -12.30
C TYR A 50 -8.42 -8.93 -13.26
N SER A 51 -9.27 -9.05 -14.30
CA SER A 51 -9.17 -10.12 -15.30
C SER A 51 -7.89 -10.00 -16.12
N LEU A 52 -7.57 -8.78 -16.57
CA LEU A 52 -6.33 -8.50 -17.31
C LEU A 52 -5.09 -8.80 -16.45
N HIS A 53 -5.10 -8.35 -15.19
CA HIS A 53 -4.02 -8.66 -14.25
C HIS A 53 -3.82 -10.18 -14.12
N ARG A 54 -4.90 -10.96 -13.95
CA ARG A 54 -4.80 -12.42 -13.83
C ARG A 54 -4.26 -13.12 -15.08
N GLU A 55 -4.51 -12.57 -16.23
CA GLU A 55 -4.01 -13.08 -17.51
C GLU A 55 -2.49 -12.83 -17.65
N LEU A 56 -2.02 -11.63 -17.27
CA LEU A 56 -0.65 -11.20 -17.48
C LEU A 56 0.30 -11.58 -16.33
N ALA A 57 -0.23 -11.77 -15.12
CA ALA A 57 0.59 -12.03 -13.93
C ALA A 57 1.21 -13.42 -13.92
N ASN A 58 2.43 -13.50 -13.45
CA ASN A 58 3.07 -14.77 -13.15
C ASN A 58 2.30 -15.52 -12.06
N ARG A 59 2.06 -16.81 -12.30
CA ARG A 59 1.33 -17.67 -11.34
C ARG A 59 2.07 -17.71 -9.99
N GLY A 60 1.32 -17.49 -8.90
CA GLY A 60 1.82 -17.57 -7.53
C GLY A 60 2.44 -16.29 -6.98
N TYR A 61 2.58 -15.20 -7.77
CA TYR A 61 3.18 -13.96 -7.30
C TYR A 61 2.16 -12.86 -6.90
N GLY A 62 0.86 -13.07 -7.18
CA GLY A 62 -0.18 -12.12 -6.83
C GLY A 62 -0.07 -10.78 -7.57
N ALA A 63 -0.66 -9.73 -7.01
CA ALA A 63 -0.73 -8.40 -7.62
C ALA A 63 0.30 -7.40 -7.05
N GLY A 64 1.35 -7.92 -6.43
CA GLY A 64 2.41 -7.10 -5.83
C GLY A 64 2.04 -6.53 -4.45
N GLY A 65 2.97 -5.76 -3.87
CA GLY A 65 2.89 -5.24 -2.50
C GLY A 65 2.33 -3.81 -2.39
N LEU A 66 1.90 -3.20 -3.50
CA LEU A 66 1.40 -1.81 -3.53
C LEU A 66 -0.11 -1.78 -3.64
N LEU A 67 -0.75 -1.01 -2.79
CA LEU A 67 -2.16 -0.65 -2.89
C LEU A 67 -2.35 0.84 -2.61
N ALA A 68 -3.47 1.40 -3.03
CA ALA A 68 -3.87 2.73 -2.62
C ALA A 68 -5.27 2.70 -1.98
N VAL A 69 -5.49 3.61 -1.04
CA VAL A 69 -6.78 3.82 -0.39
C VAL A 69 -7.12 5.30 -0.40
N ASP A 70 -8.34 5.64 -0.76
CA ASP A 70 -8.82 7.01 -0.78
C ASP A 70 -9.63 7.31 0.50
N LEU A 71 -9.13 8.25 1.30
CA LEU A 71 -9.78 8.75 2.52
C LEU A 71 -10.71 9.94 2.23
N GLY A 72 -10.79 10.40 0.97
CA GLY A 72 -11.65 11.50 0.52
C GLY A 72 -11.08 12.89 0.81
N SER A 73 -10.19 13.07 1.78
CA SER A 73 -9.55 14.36 2.06
C SER A 73 -8.13 14.22 2.58
N ALA A 74 -7.30 15.24 2.35
CA ALA A 74 -5.92 15.29 2.85
C ALA A 74 -5.85 15.20 4.38
N GLU A 75 -6.81 15.80 5.08
CA GLU A 75 -6.88 15.75 6.55
C GLU A 75 -7.06 14.31 7.05
N ARG A 76 -8.00 13.56 6.46
CA ARG A 76 -8.23 12.15 6.82
C ARG A 76 -7.03 11.29 6.45
N ALA A 77 -6.42 11.53 5.29
CA ALA A 77 -5.20 10.83 4.84
C ALA A 77 -4.06 11.01 5.84
N ASN A 78 -3.80 12.24 6.28
CA ASN A 78 -2.78 12.54 7.28
C ASN A 78 -3.10 11.88 8.62
N ARG A 79 -4.33 12.02 9.12
CA ARG A 79 -4.78 11.38 10.38
C ARG A 79 -4.60 9.86 10.34
N PHE A 80 -4.92 9.23 9.21
CA PHE A 80 -4.74 7.80 9.00
C PHE A 80 -3.27 7.39 9.11
N MET A 81 -2.40 8.06 8.35
CA MET A 81 -0.97 7.74 8.33
C MET A 81 -0.29 8.04 9.68
N GLU A 82 -0.60 9.17 10.31
CA GLU A 82 -0.09 9.54 11.62
C GLU A 82 -0.52 8.56 12.71
N HIS A 83 -1.77 8.12 12.70
CA HIS A 83 -2.26 7.12 13.64
C HIS A 83 -1.52 5.79 13.45
N LEU A 84 -1.43 5.31 12.21
CA LEU A 84 -0.73 4.07 11.88
C LEU A 84 0.75 4.09 12.27
N GLN A 85 1.43 5.22 12.05
CA GLN A 85 2.83 5.35 12.42
C GLN A 85 3.03 5.52 13.93
N ASN A 86 2.29 6.46 14.55
CA ASN A 86 2.62 6.96 15.89
C ASN A 86 1.90 6.20 17.03
N LYS A 87 0.83 5.47 16.71
CA LYS A 87 0.03 4.73 17.70
C LYS A 87 0.07 3.22 17.51
N GLU A 88 0.19 2.78 16.27
CA GLU A 88 0.07 1.37 15.92
C GLU A 88 1.42 0.72 15.56
N ASP A 89 2.46 1.50 15.31
CA ASP A 89 3.75 0.99 14.79
C ASP A 89 3.56 0.11 13.54
N PHE A 90 2.56 0.48 12.71
CA PHE A 90 2.22 -0.27 11.50
C PHE A 90 3.23 -0.10 10.38
N GLY A 91 3.85 1.08 10.31
CA GLY A 91 4.81 1.44 9.25
C GLY A 91 5.24 2.90 9.32
N TYR A 92 5.93 3.35 8.29
CA TYR A 92 6.56 4.67 8.25
C TYR A 92 5.99 5.54 7.13
N MET A 93 5.85 6.83 7.39
CA MET A 93 5.59 7.82 6.33
C MET A 93 6.89 8.06 5.55
N ALA A 94 6.94 7.56 4.31
CA ALA A 94 8.14 7.67 3.47
C ALA A 94 7.79 7.55 1.98
N VAL A 95 8.48 8.33 1.15
CA VAL A 95 8.40 8.29 -0.32
C VAL A 95 9.35 7.20 -0.86
N SER A 96 9.06 5.95 -0.53
CA SER A 96 9.81 4.77 -0.97
C SER A 96 8.86 3.57 -1.10
N LEU A 97 9.36 2.43 -1.52
CA LEU A 97 8.58 1.21 -1.67
C LEU A 97 9.45 -0.05 -1.55
N GLY A 98 8.82 -1.21 -1.29
CA GLY A 98 9.50 -2.51 -1.26
C GLY A 98 10.41 -2.73 -0.05
N PHE A 99 10.23 -1.96 1.01
CA PHE A 99 10.94 -2.14 2.28
C PHE A 99 10.33 -3.30 3.09
N SER A 100 11.07 -3.81 4.08
CA SER A 100 10.60 -4.88 4.97
C SER A 100 9.36 -4.48 5.78
N ASP A 101 9.34 -3.23 6.25
CA ASP A 101 8.19 -2.65 6.92
C ASP A 101 7.29 -1.89 5.95
N THR A 102 6.06 -1.63 6.34
CA THR A 102 5.11 -0.89 5.51
C THR A 102 5.53 0.57 5.39
N LEU A 103 5.47 1.09 4.16
CA LEU A 103 5.70 2.51 3.87
C LEU A 103 4.42 3.16 3.35
N MET A 104 4.16 4.37 3.80
CA MET A 104 2.95 5.13 3.52
C MET A 104 3.28 6.50 2.95
N SER A 105 2.54 6.96 1.96
CA SER A 105 2.66 8.33 1.45
C SER A 105 1.34 8.84 0.90
N ALA A 106 1.03 10.12 1.19
CA ALA A 106 -0.06 10.83 0.55
C ALA A 106 0.35 11.21 -0.87
N SER A 107 -0.33 10.66 -1.88
CA SER A 107 0.09 10.76 -3.29
C SER A 107 0.07 12.20 -3.79
N ALA A 108 -0.91 13.00 -3.42
CA ALA A 108 -1.04 14.39 -3.84
C ALA A 108 0.10 15.29 -3.31
N SER A 109 0.50 15.13 -2.05
CA SER A 109 1.50 16.00 -1.40
C SER A 109 2.94 15.49 -1.49
N SER A 110 3.15 14.25 -1.93
CA SER A 110 4.48 13.64 -1.99
C SER A 110 4.98 13.40 -3.41
N THR A 111 4.45 12.40 -4.09
CA THR A 111 4.92 11.97 -5.42
C THR A 111 4.42 12.83 -6.56
N SER A 112 3.36 13.62 -6.34
CA SER A 112 2.70 14.48 -7.33
C SER A 112 2.64 15.94 -6.89
N SER A 113 3.51 16.37 -5.98
CA SER A 113 3.53 17.72 -5.40
C SER A 113 3.83 18.85 -6.41
N GLU A 114 4.34 18.51 -7.59
CA GLU A 114 4.59 19.46 -8.68
C GLU A 114 3.34 19.75 -9.53
N LEU A 115 2.27 18.96 -9.37
CA LEU A 115 1.02 19.13 -10.09
C LEU A 115 0.09 20.10 -9.35
N ASP A 116 -0.59 20.97 -10.09
CA ASP A 116 -1.68 21.75 -9.54
C ASP A 116 -2.91 20.89 -9.24
N GLU A 117 -3.85 21.41 -8.46
CA GLU A 117 -5.06 20.69 -8.02
C GLU A 117 -5.88 20.15 -9.20
N GLN A 118 -5.98 20.92 -10.29
CA GLN A 118 -6.71 20.49 -11.47
C GLN A 118 -5.99 19.37 -12.23
N ALA A 119 -4.66 19.39 -12.27
CA ALA A 119 -3.86 18.33 -12.87
C ALA A 119 -3.94 17.05 -12.05
N LEU A 120 -3.92 17.16 -10.72
CA LEU A 120 -4.14 16.02 -9.81
C LEU A 120 -5.50 15.36 -10.04
N LEU A 121 -6.57 16.15 -10.10
CA LEU A 121 -7.92 15.64 -10.35
C LEU A 121 -8.04 14.97 -11.72
N ARG A 122 -7.46 15.56 -12.78
CA ARG A 122 -7.44 14.95 -14.12
C ARG A 122 -6.65 13.64 -14.15
N ALA A 123 -5.62 13.50 -13.30
CA ALA A 123 -4.84 12.27 -13.14
C ALA A 123 -5.54 11.23 -12.24
N GLY A 124 -6.73 11.52 -11.71
CA GLY A 124 -7.44 10.64 -10.78
C GLY A 124 -6.80 10.57 -9.39
N ILE A 125 -5.98 11.57 -9.02
CA ILE A 125 -5.31 11.63 -7.73
C ILE A 125 -6.13 12.52 -6.80
N SER A 126 -6.90 11.88 -5.92
CA SER A 126 -7.66 12.57 -4.87
C SER A 126 -6.71 13.14 -3.80
N PRO A 127 -7.07 14.27 -3.14
CA PRO A 127 -6.32 14.76 -2.00
C PRO A 127 -6.20 13.76 -0.84
N GLY A 128 -7.17 12.84 -0.75
CA GLY A 128 -7.21 11.77 0.26
C GLY A 128 -6.50 10.49 -0.13
N LEU A 129 -5.84 10.43 -1.30
CA LEU A 129 -5.24 9.20 -1.79
C LEU A 129 -3.93 8.89 -1.06
N VAL A 130 -3.91 7.79 -0.32
CA VAL A 130 -2.75 7.24 0.38
C VAL A 130 -2.27 5.99 -0.34
N ARG A 131 -1.00 5.98 -0.71
CA ARG A 131 -0.29 4.80 -1.21
C ARG A 131 0.31 4.03 -0.05
N LEU A 132 0.07 2.73 0.00
CA LEU A 132 0.64 1.79 0.95
C LEU A 132 1.55 0.81 0.21
N SER A 133 2.82 0.77 0.58
CA SER A 133 3.76 -0.29 0.20
C SER A 133 3.85 -1.28 1.37
N ILE A 134 3.07 -2.35 1.29
CA ILE A 134 2.91 -3.29 2.40
C ILE A 134 4.18 -4.09 2.62
N GLY A 135 4.70 -4.06 3.84
CA GLY A 135 5.84 -4.83 4.29
C GLY A 135 5.50 -6.27 4.67
N TYR A 136 6.53 -7.01 5.12
CA TYR A 136 6.35 -8.42 5.52
C TYR A 136 6.78 -8.69 6.98
N THR A 137 7.09 -7.66 7.76
CA THR A 137 7.42 -7.79 9.19
C THR A 137 6.17 -7.91 10.06
N GLY A 138 6.33 -8.53 11.23
CA GLY A 138 5.24 -8.76 12.19
C GLY A 138 4.23 -9.84 11.76
N LEU A 139 3.30 -10.18 12.63
CA LEU A 139 2.21 -11.09 12.33
C LEU A 139 1.16 -10.40 11.46
N LEU A 140 0.62 -11.11 10.47
CA LEU A 140 -0.38 -10.52 9.56
C LEU A 140 -1.64 -10.11 10.30
N GLU A 141 -2.10 -10.93 11.21
CA GLU A 141 -3.30 -10.70 12.01
C GLU A 141 -3.20 -9.39 12.78
N ASP A 142 -2.08 -9.17 13.47
CA ASP A 142 -1.80 -7.93 14.22
C ASP A 142 -1.80 -6.71 13.27
N ARG A 143 -1.18 -6.86 12.09
CA ARG A 143 -1.13 -5.80 11.08
C ARG A 143 -2.52 -5.44 10.53
N LEU A 144 -3.40 -6.42 10.35
CA LEU A 144 -4.78 -6.18 9.93
C LEU A 144 -5.58 -5.43 11.01
N GLU A 145 -5.42 -5.79 12.28
CA GLU A 145 -6.06 -5.08 13.39
C GLU A 145 -5.55 -3.64 13.53
N GLN A 146 -4.23 -3.43 13.40
CA GLN A 146 -3.62 -2.09 13.40
C GLN A 146 -4.19 -1.23 12.28
N LEU A 147 -4.26 -1.79 11.08
CA LEU A 147 -4.82 -1.11 9.89
C LEU A 147 -6.28 -0.71 10.10
N GLU A 148 -7.09 -1.60 10.69
CA GLU A 148 -8.49 -1.33 11.02
C GLU A 148 -8.62 -0.21 12.05
N ARG A 149 -7.81 -0.20 13.11
CA ARG A 149 -7.81 0.88 14.10
C ARG A 149 -7.43 2.23 13.46
N GLY A 150 -6.42 2.25 12.59
CA GLY A 150 -6.05 3.44 11.81
C GLY A 150 -7.19 3.94 10.94
N TRP A 151 -7.87 3.05 10.23
CA TRP A 151 -9.04 3.39 9.43
C TRP A 151 -10.16 4.04 10.25
N ARG A 152 -10.53 3.41 11.37
CA ARG A 152 -11.57 3.93 12.28
C ARG A 152 -11.19 5.29 12.87
N ALA A 153 -9.94 5.49 13.25
CA ALA A 153 -9.46 6.77 13.78
C ALA A 153 -9.51 7.90 12.76
N ALA A 154 -9.40 7.60 11.46
CA ALA A 154 -9.44 8.58 10.40
C ALA A 154 -10.85 8.91 9.90
N THR A 155 -11.80 7.97 10.05
CA THR A 155 -13.15 8.06 9.45
C THR A 155 -14.27 8.27 10.47
N GLY A 156 -14.05 7.95 11.74
CA GLY A 156 -14.96 8.23 12.87
C GLY A 156 -14.73 9.61 13.42
#